data_d5b6c66e7bfd291411f6cc57f7e722ca
#
_entry.id   d5b6c66e7bfd291411f6cc57f7e722ca
#
_cell.length_a   1.000
_cell.length_b   1.000
_cell.length_c   1.000
_cell.angle_alpha   90.00
_cell.angle_beta   90.00
_cell.angle_gamma   90.00
#
_symmetry.space_group_name_H-M   'P 1'
#
loop_
_entity.id
_entity.type
_entity.pdbx_description
1 polymer ?
#
loop_
_entity_poly.entity_id
_entity_poly.type
_entity_poly.pdbx_seq_one_letter_code
_entity_poly.pdbx_strand_id
1 'polypeptide(L)'
;SLPCLPKTAWPPTFFGILCWIILLQWYRMNRTDESDFEEISGTEADKGQEEAVPAGETFLDRVAVKDGSRIHIIHLEELLYLQAGGDYVTIFTPDGQYVKEQTMKYFETHLPPALFVRIHRSCIVNTEQILRVELFGKENYQVRLKNGVCLRASNAGYKLLKERLSL
;
A
#
# COMPACT_ATOMS: atom_id res chain seq x y z
N SER A 1 54.37 2.71 37.89
CA SER A 1 53.47 1.68 37.37
C SER A 1 52.04 2.10 37.53
N LEU A 2 51.38 2.48 36.44
CA LEU A 2 49.97 2.82 36.39
C LEU A 2 49.16 1.53 36.27
N PRO A 3 48.11 1.32 37.08
CA PRO A 3 47.23 0.19 36.88
C PRO A 3 46.44 0.37 35.59
N CYS A 4 46.52 -0.63 34.76
CA CYS A 4 45.66 -0.75 33.56
C CYS A 4 44.17 -0.71 34.00
N LEU A 5 43.46 0.29 33.55
CA LEU A 5 42.01 0.30 33.61
C LEU A 5 41.47 -0.83 32.73
N PRO A 6 40.56 -1.65 33.20
CA PRO A 6 39.92 -2.63 32.35
C PRO A 6 39.07 -1.88 31.32
N LYS A 7 39.43 -2.05 30.08
CA LYS A 7 38.53 -1.72 28.97
C LYS A 7 37.33 -2.64 29.15
N THR A 8 36.24 -2.13 29.64
CA THR A 8 34.95 -2.80 29.55
C THR A 8 34.57 -2.87 28.05
N ALA A 9 35.16 -3.83 27.39
CA ALA A 9 34.70 -4.23 26.09
C ALA A 9 33.36 -4.93 26.28
N TRP A 10 32.31 -4.24 26.04
CA TRP A 10 31.01 -4.86 25.87
C TRP A 10 31.11 -5.80 24.67
N PRO A 11 30.73 -7.07 24.83
CA PRO A 11 30.84 -8.01 23.72
C PRO A 11 29.89 -7.55 22.61
N PRO A 12 30.34 -7.57 21.35
CA PRO A 12 29.53 -7.14 20.21
C PRO A 12 28.31 -8.02 19.97
N THR A 13 28.16 -9.08 20.74
CA THR A 13 27.05 -10.02 20.66
C THR A 13 25.72 -9.49 21.17
N PHE A 14 25.73 -8.50 22.08
CA PHE A 14 24.49 -7.92 22.60
C PHE A 14 23.78 -7.00 21.61
N PHE A 15 24.51 -6.24 20.80
CA PHE A 15 23.94 -5.39 19.76
C PHE A 15 23.34 -6.22 18.60
N GLY A 16 23.98 -7.32 18.26
CA GLY A 16 23.47 -8.23 17.22
C GLY A 16 22.16 -8.90 17.62
N ILE A 17 22.04 -9.31 18.89
CA ILE A 17 20.84 -9.99 19.39
C ILE A 17 19.66 -9.03 19.49
N LEU A 18 19.88 -7.80 19.96
CA LEU A 18 18.84 -6.76 20.03
C LEU A 18 18.36 -6.36 18.64
N CYS A 19 19.27 -6.17 17.70
CA CYS A 19 18.92 -5.87 16.33
C CYS A 19 18.15 -7.02 15.67
N TRP A 20 18.51 -8.25 15.99
CA TRP A 20 17.84 -9.45 15.49
C TRP A 20 16.46 -9.65 16.09
N ILE A 21 16.29 -9.32 17.37
CA ILE A 21 14.99 -9.34 18.04
C ILE A 21 14.06 -8.26 17.48
N ILE A 22 14.58 -7.05 17.22
CA ILE A 22 13.80 -5.96 16.62
C ILE A 22 13.42 -6.32 15.18
N LEU A 23 14.32 -6.92 14.42
CA LEU A 23 14.06 -7.41 13.06
C LEU A 23 13.04 -8.55 13.05
N LEU A 24 13.13 -9.49 14.00
CA LEU A 24 12.15 -10.57 14.18
C LEU A 24 10.80 -10.04 14.65
N GLN A 25 10.79 -9.04 15.54
CA GLN A 25 9.57 -8.39 15.99
C GLN A 25 8.90 -7.64 14.85
N TRP A 26 9.68 -6.92 14.03
CA TRP A 26 9.22 -6.25 12.83
C TRP A 26 8.73 -7.24 11.77
N TYR A 27 9.46 -8.33 11.56
CA TYR A 27 9.07 -9.41 10.66
C TYR A 27 7.80 -10.14 11.14
N ARG A 28 7.66 -10.33 12.45
CA ARG A 28 6.50 -10.95 13.06
C ARG A 28 5.26 -10.06 13.01
N MET A 29 5.44 -8.75 13.15
CA MET A 29 4.38 -7.76 13.01
C MET A 29 3.92 -7.59 11.56
N ASN A 30 4.80 -7.89 10.61
CA ASN A 30 4.50 -7.79 9.19
C ASN A 30 4.00 -9.11 8.57
N ARG A 31 3.91 -10.19 9.38
CA ARG A 31 3.49 -11.53 8.91
C ARG A 31 2.13 -11.97 9.42
N THR A 32 1.33 -11.10 9.97
CA THR A 32 -0.06 -11.39 10.22
C THR A 32 -0.88 -10.94 9.03
N ASP A 33 -1.05 -11.86 8.09
CA ASP A 33 -2.32 -12.27 7.52
C ASP A 33 -2.13 -13.18 6.32
N GLU A 34 -2.00 -14.44 6.63
CA GLU A 34 -2.45 -15.49 5.75
C GLU A 34 -3.25 -16.47 6.60
N SER A 35 -4.50 -16.16 6.74
CA SER A 35 -5.66 -17.01 7.03
C SER A 35 -6.66 -16.21 7.88
N ASP A 36 -7.70 -15.75 7.26
CA ASP A 36 -9.07 -15.98 7.70
C ASP A 36 -9.99 -15.26 6.72
N PHE A 37 -10.38 -16.04 5.74
CA PHE A 37 -11.61 -15.82 5.04
C PHE A 37 -12.68 -16.54 5.87
N GLU A 38 -13.21 -15.90 6.89
CA GLU A 38 -14.48 -16.26 7.48
C GLU A 38 -15.45 -15.10 7.40
N GLU A 39 -16.45 -15.37 6.61
CA GLU A 39 -17.73 -14.75 6.51
C GLU A 39 -18.34 -14.59 7.90
N ILE A 40 -18.45 -13.35 8.40
CA ILE A 40 -19.40 -13.05 9.47
C ILE A 40 -20.31 -11.94 8.99
N SER A 41 -21.52 -12.35 8.64
CA SER A 41 -22.68 -11.51 8.60
C SER A 41 -23.03 -11.07 10.04
N GLY A 42 -23.24 -9.80 10.25
CA GLY A 42 -23.79 -9.32 11.52
C GLY A 42 -23.58 -7.83 11.75
N THR A 43 -24.44 -7.03 11.22
CA THR A 43 -25.27 -5.98 11.82
C THR A 43 -24.62 -4.98 12.79
N GLU A 44 -24.86 -3.74 12.43
CA GLU A 44 -25.06 -2.49 13.20
C GLU A 44 -23.88 -1.53 13.24
N ALA A 45 -24.01 -0.49 12.43
CA ALA A 45 -24.42 0.88 12.73
C ALA A 45 -23.43 1.66 13.60
N ASP A 46 -22.63 2.50 12.93
CA ASP A 46 -22.45 3.85 13.44
C ASP A 46 -22.23 4.85 12.28
N LYS A 47 -22.97 5.94 12.43
CA LYS A 47 -23.19 7.03 11.52
C LYS A 47 -21.91 7.82 11.23
N GLY A 48 -21.33 7.60 10.08
CA GLY A 48 -20.52 8.59 9.39
C GLY A 48 -21.29 9.00 8.13
N GLN A 49 -21.58 10.27 7.99
CA GLN A 49 -22.33 10.83 6.88
C GLN A 49 -21.85 10.29 5.54
N GLU A 50 -22.62 9.35 5.03
CA GLU A 50 -22.66 8.95 3.65
C GLU A 50 -23.31 10.09 2.88
N GLU A 51 -22.53 10.91 2.22
CA GLU A 51 -23.04 11.67 1.10
C GLU A 51 -23.46 10.67 0.04
N ALA A 52 -24.76 10.46 -0.06
CA ALA A 52 -25.38 9.63 -1.06
C ALA A 52 -24.99 10.13 -2.45
N VAL A 53 -24.07 9.45 -3.08
CA VAL A 53 -23.82 9.57 -4.50
C VAL A 53 -24.91 8.77 -5.20
N PRO A 54 -25.66 9.35 -6.14
CA PRO A 54 -26.74 8.64 -6.81
C PRO A 54 -26.21 7.41 -7.55
N ALA A 55 -26.97 6.33 -7.46
CA ALA A 55 -26.72 5.06 -8.11
C ALA A 55 -26.69 5.25 -9.64
N GLY A 56 -25.51 5.36 -10.17
CA GLY A 56 -25.11 5.24 -11.54
C GLY A 56 -23.64 4.85 -11.50
N GLU A 57 -23.18 4.01 -12.38
CA GLU A 57 -21.76 3.60 -12.49
C GLU A 57 -20.87 4.82 -12.74
N THR A 58 -20.78 5.66 -11.75
CA THR A 58 -19.97 6.88 -11.81
C THR A 58 -18.67 6.57 -11.10
N PHE A 59 -17.65 6.28 -11.88
CA PHE A 59 -16.29 6.24 -11.39
C PHE A 59 -15.89 7.61 -10.86
N LEU A 60 -15.00 7.62 -9.87
CA LEU A 60 -14.47 8.86 -9.34
C LEU A 60 -13.65 9.58 -10.43
N ASP A 61 -13.83 10.87 -10.56
CA ASP A 61 -12.96 11.74 -11.37
C ASP A 61 -11.82 12.31 -10.52
N ARG A 62 -12.06 12.41 -9.22
CA ARG A 62 -11.14 13.01 -8.25
C ARG A 62 -11.31 12.38 -6.89
N VAL A 63 -10.27 12.46 -6.09
CA VAL A 63 -10.29 12.02 -4.70
C VAL A 63 -10.10 13.21 -3.78
N ALA A 64 -11.05 13.41 -2.86
CA ALA A 64 -10.91 14.43 -1.83
C ALA A 64 -10.27 13.84 -0.58
N VAL A 65 -9.20 14.44 -0.11
CA VAL A 65 -8.49 14.05 1.11
C VAL A 65 -8.52 15.21 2.09
N LYS A 66 -9.00 14.92 3.30
CA LYS A 66 -9.00 15.89 4.39
C LYS A 66 -7.68 15.82 5.15
N ASP A 67 -6.99 16.93 5.22
CA ASP A 67 -5.77 17.11 5.99
C ASP A 67 -5.95 18.28 6.97
N GLY A 68 -6.28 17.95 8.21
CA GLY A 68 -6.63 18.94 9.21
C GLY A 68 -7.84 19.78 8.81
N SER A 69 -7.62 21.09 8.62
CA SER A 69 -8.63 22.05 8.17
C SER A 69 -8.67 22.23 6.65
N ARG A 70 -7.80 21.55 5.92
CA ARG A 70 -7.68 21.67 4.46
C ARG A 70 -8.26 20.44 3.78
N ILE A 71 -8.84 20.64 2.62
CA ILE A 71 -9.31 19.56 1.76
C ILE A 71 -8.49 19.64 0.48
N HIS A 72 -7.73 18.57 0.21
CA HIS A 72 -6.97 18.41 -1.03
C HIS A 72 -7.81 17.67 -2.04
N ILE A 73 -7.96 18.23 -3.22
CA ILE A 73 -8.61 17.59 -4.35
C ILE A 73 -7.53 17.04 -5.27
N ILE A 74 -7.48 15.74 -5.42
CA ILE A 74 -6.49 15.03 -6.22
C ILE A 74 -7.19 14.49 -7.46
N HIS A 75 -6.76 14.90 -8.63
CA HIS A 75 -7.24 14.36 -9.89
C HIS A 75 -6.65 12.96 -10.13
N LEU A 76 -7.43 12.08 -10.76
CA LEU A 76 -6.99 10.70 -10.99
C LEU A 76 -5.73 10.60 -11.86
N GLU A 77 -5.54 11.57 -12.74
CA GLU A 77 -4.34 11.67 -13.58
C GLU A 77 -3.06 11.90 -12.77
N GLU A 78 -3.19 12.54 -11.60
CA GLU A 78 -2.08 12.80 -10.69
C GLU A 78 -1.80 11.61 -9.75
N LEU A 79 -2.72 10.66 -9.65
CA LEU A 79 -2.54 9.46 -8.84
C LEU A 79 -1.51 8.52 -9.45
N LEU A 80 -0.45 8.25 -8.70
CA LEU A 80 0.57 7.27 -9.07
C LEU A 80 0.15 5.87 -8.65
N TYR A 81 -0.05 5.70 -7.37
CA TYR A 81 -0.50 4.44 -6.78
C TYR A 81 -1.09 4.67 -5.39
N LEU A 82 -1.82 3.68 -4.89
CA LEU A 82 -2.40 3.65 -3.57
C LEU A 82 -1.85 2.45 -2.81
N GLN A 83 -1.57 2.65 -1.53
CA GLN A 83 -1.08 1.60 -0.66
C GLN A 83 -1.89 1.53 0.64
N ALA A 84 -2.34 0.33 1.01
CA ALA A 84 -3.03 0.12 2.26
C ALA A 84 -2.06 0.10 3.44
N GLY A 85 -2.46 0.75 4.53
CA GLY A 85 -1.75 0.73 5.80
C GLY A 85 -2.74 0.66 6.95
N GLY A 86 -3.15 -0.55 7.35
CA GLY A 86 -4.18 -0.74 8.36
C GLY A 86 -5.54 -0.23 7.89
N ASP A 87 -6.15 0.66 8.66
CA ASP A 87 -7.46 1.26 8.36
C ASP A 87 -7.39 2.45 7.38
N TYR A 88 -6.19 2.79 6.93
CA TYR A 88 -5.93 3.92 6.06
C TYR A 88 -5.38 3.48 4.72
N VAL A 89 -5.63 4.27 3.70
CA VAL A 89 -5.00 4.15 2.40
C VAL A 89 -4.16 5.38 2.15
N THR A 90 -2.89 5.17 1.84
CA THR A 90 -1.98 6.24 1.43
C THR A 90 -2.04 6.41 -0.07
N ILE A 91 -2.31 7.62 -0.51
CA ILE A 91 -2.39 8.02 -1.91
C ILE A 91 -1.09 8.73 -2.27
N PHE A 92 -0.38 8.20 -3.25
CA PHE A 92 0.89 8.76 -3.72
C PHE A 92 0.67 9.55 -5.00
N THR A 93 1.15 10.79 -4.98
CA THR A 93 1.10 11.73 -6.10
C THR A 93 2.49 12.30 -6.37
N PRO A 94 2.74 12.94 -7.52
CA PRO A 94 4.01 13.63 -7.78
C PRO A 94 4.31 14.75 -6.77
N ASP A 95 3.27 15.37 -6.21
CA ASP A 95 3.42 16.47 -5.24
C ASP A 95 3.64 15.99 -3.81
N GLY A 96 3.33 14.72 -3.52
CA GLY A 96 3.48 14.15 -2.19
C GLY A 96 2.58 12.96 -1.92
N GLN A 97 2.34 12.71 -0.66
CA GLN A 97 1.50 11.60 -0.21
C GLN A 97 0.38 12.13 0.69
N TYR A 98 -0.78 11.51 0.56
CA TYR A 98 -1.97 11.84 1.34
C TYR A 98 -2.54 10.57 1.96
N VAL A 99 -3.06 10.68 3.17
CA VAL A 99 -3.67 9.56 3.89
C VAL A 99 -5.17 9.77 3.96
N LYS A 100 -5.93 8.75 3.58
CA LYS A 100 -7.38 8.74 3.64
C LYS A 100 -7.88 7.51 4.38
N GLU A 101 -8.82 7.73 5.30
CA GLU A 101 -9.51 6.64 6.00
C GLU A 101 -10.55 6.02 5.07
N GLN A 102 -10.12 5.02 4.33
CA GLN A 102 -10.92 4.24 3.39
C GLN A 102 -10.31 2.85 3.18
N THR A 103 -11.09 1.94 2.64
CA THR A 103 -10.63 0.59 2.32
C THR A 103 -10.11 0.50 0.89
N MET A 104 -9.21 -0.46 0.65
CA MET A 104 -8.75 -0.77 -0.71
C MET A 104 -9.89 -1.22 -1.62
N LYS A 105 -10.87 -1.92 -1.05
CA LYS A 105 -12.06 -2.37 -1.77
C LYS A 105 -12.90 -1.18 -2.27
N TYR A 106 -13.02 -0.14 -1.45
CA TYR A 106 -13.71 1.09 -1.85
C TYR A 106 -13.05 1.70 -3.10
N PHE A 107 -11.74 1.86 -3.09
CA PHE A 107 -11.00 2.40 -4.24
C PHE A 107 -11.06 1.48 -5.45
N GLU A 108 -10.96 0.17 -5.26
CA GLU A 108 -11.07 -0.81 -6.36
C GLU A 108 -12.42 -0.72 -7.07
N THR A 109 -13.49 -0.47 -6.32
CA THR A 109 -14.84 -0.36 -6.85
C THR A 109 -15.10 0.99 -7.52
N HIS A 110 -14.56 2.07 -6.97
CA HIS A 110 -14.88 3.44 -7.41
C HIS A 110 -13.87 4.02 -8.40
N LEU A 111 -12.65 3.49 -8.44
CA LEU A 111 -11.68 3.91 -9.44
C LEU A 111 -11.97 3.26 -10.79
N PRO A 112 -11.75 3.96 -11.92
CA PRO A 112 -11.96 3.39 -13.25
C PRO A 112 -11.00 2.22 -13.48
N PRO A 113 -11.52 1.02 -13.77
CA PRO A 113 -10.70 -0.18 -13.95
C PRO A 113 -9.80 -0.13 -15.18
N ALA A 114 -10.07 0.77 -16.11
CA ALA A 114 -9.23 1.01 -17.28
C ALA A 114 -7.88 1.68 -16.91
N LEU A 115 -7.86 2.50 -15.87
CA LEU A 115 -6.69 3.26 -15.44
C LEU A 115 -5.99 2.65 -14.22
N PHE A 116 -6.75 2.01 -13.34
CA PHE A 116 -6.24 1.50 -12.07
C PHE A 116 -6.39 -0.01 -11.98
N VAL A 117 -5.32 -0.67 -11.62
CA VAL A 117 -5.27 -2.12 -11.44
C VAL A 117 -4.75 -2.45 -10.06
N ARG A 118 -5.45 -3.35 -9.38
CA ARG A 118 -4.99 -3.88 -8.10
C ARG A 118 -3.93 -4.96 -8.35
N ILE A 119 -2.69 -4.59 -8.17
CA ILE A 119 -1.54 -5.49 -8.38
C ILE A 119 -1.18 -6.33 -7.16
N HIS A 120 -1.64 -5.90 -6.00
CA HIS A 120 -1.43 -6.59 -4.73
C HIS A 120 -2.63 -6.35 -3.82
N ARG A 121 -2.84 -7.21 -2.81
CA ARG A 121 -3.90 -7.00 -1.81
C ARG A 121 -3.86 -5.62 -1.13
N SER A 122 -2.67 -5.05 -1.04
CA SER A 122 -2.41 -3.75 -0.41
C SER A 122 -1.99 -2.65 -1.38
N CYS A 123 -2.06 -2.88 -2.69
CA CYS A 123 -1.59 -1.90 -3.66
C CYS A 123 -2.45 -1.85 -4.92
N ILE A 124 -2.85 -0.64 -5.29
CA ILE A 124 -3.49 -0.31 -6.57
C ILE A 124 -2.57 0.66 -7.30
N VAL A 125 -2.32 0.43 -8.58
CA VAL A 125 -1.43 1.24 -9.41
C VAL A 125 -2.17 1.86 -10.59
N ASN A 126 -1.75 3.07 -10.97
CA ASN A 126 -2.18 3.70 -12.21
C ASN A 126 -1.39 3.10 -13.38
N THR A 127 -2.07 2.49 -14.33
CA THR A 127 -1.45 1.84 -15.50
C THR A 127 -0.69 2.80 -16.39
N GLU A 128 -1.10 4.05 -16.47
CA GLU A 128 -0.42 5.08 -17.26
C GLU A 128 0.94 5.49 -16.67
N GLN A 129 1.13 5.27 -15.40
CA GLN A 129 2.37 5.59 -14.69
C GLN A 129 3.38 4.42 -14.68
N ILE A 130 3.02 3.28 -15.23
CA ILE A 130 3.89 2.11 -15.31
C ILE A 130 4.92 2.31 -16.41
N LEU A 131 6.18 2.22 -16.05
CA LEU A 131 7.29 2.22 -17.01
C LEU A 131 7.54 0.82 -17.57
N ARG A 132 7.64 -0.17 -16.68
CA ARG A 132 7.87 -1.57 -17.05
C ARG A 132 7.49 -2.53 -15.92
N VAL A 133 7.28 -3.77 -16.30
CA VAL A 133 7.06 -4.87 -15.35
C VAL A 133 8.20 -5.87 -15.49
N GLU A 134 8.81 -6.20 -14.37
CA GLU A 134 9.96 -7.11 -14.31
C GLU A 134 9.59 -8.37 -13.53
N LEU A 135 10.02 -9.51 -14.02
CA LEU A 135 9.95 -10.76 -13.26
C LEU A 135 11.19 -10.87 -12.38
N PHE A 136 10.98 -10.90 -11.08
CA PHE A 136 12.03 -11.03 -10.10
C PHE A 136 11.94 -12.39 -9.39
N GLY A 137 12.68 -13.36 -9.86
CA GLY A 137 12.61 -14.75 -9.38
C GLY A 137 11.47 -15.54 -10.03
N LYS A 138 11.06 -16.64 -9.40
CA LYS A 138 10.11 -17.59 -10.02
C LYS A 138 8.66 -17.11 -10.04
N GLU A 139 8.25 -16.30 -9.06
CA GLU A 139 6.84 -15.89 -8.92
C GLU A 139 6.68 -14.45 -8.35
N ASN A 140 7.75 -13.69 -8.34
CA ASN A 140 7.70 -12.32 -7.86
C ASN A 140 7.76 -11.35 -9.04
N TYR A 141 6.73 -10.56 -9.18
CA TYR A 141 6.65 -9.52 -10.18
C TYR A 141 6.87 -8.16 -9.54
N GLN A 142 7.64 -7.34 -10.21
CA GLN A 142 7.92 -5.98 -9.79
C GLN A 142 7.49 -5.01 -10.88
N VAL A 143 6.68 -4.05 -10.50
CA VAL A 143 6.21 -2.97 -11.37
C VAL A 143 7.04 -1.74 -11.09
N ARG A 144 7.73 -1.25 -12.10
CA ARG A 144 8.48 0.00 -12.02
C ARG A 144 7.68 1.14 -12.63
N LEU A 145 7.51 2.19 -11.85
CA LEU A 145 6.82 3.40 -12.28
C LEU A 145 7.79 4.38 -12.96
N LYS A 146 7.25 5.32 -13.70
CA LYS A 146 8.01 6.38 -14.40
C LYS A 146 8.83 7.26 -13.45
N ASN A 147 8.37 7.41 -12.20
CA ASN A 147 9.09 8.15 -11.16
C ASN A 147 10.21 7.34 -10.47
N GLY A 148 10.44 6.08 -10.87
CA GLY A 148 11.46 5.22 -10.31
C GLY A 148 11.01 4.33 -9.14
N VAL A 149 9.80 4.48 -8.65
CA VAL A 149 9.25 3.64 -7.58
C VAL A 149 9.02 2.22 -8.08
N CYS A 150 9.39 1.24 -7.27
CA CYS A 150 9.18 -0.17 -7.54
C CYS A 150 8.10 -0.72 -6.61
N LEU A 151 7.07 -1.33 -7.19
CA LEU A 151 5.96 -1.92 -6.47
C LEU A 151 5.93 -3.43 -6.69
N ARG A 152 5.63 -4.19 -5.64
CA ARG A 152 5.49 -5.63 -5.74
C ARG A 152 4.09 -5.98 -6.23
N ALA A 153 4.02 -6.86 -7.23
CA ALA A 153 2.78 -7.43 -7.72
C ALA A 153 2.67 -8.91 -7.34
N SER A 154 1.47 -9.34 -6.98
CA SER A 154 1.15 -10.75 -6.81
C SER A 154 0.93 -11.43 -8.17
N ASN A 155 0.93 -12.77 -8.20
CA ASN A 155 0.62 -13.51 -9.42
C ASN A 155 -0.75 -13.14 -10.01
N ALA A 156 -1.76 -13.01 -9.15
CA ALA A 156 -3.10 -12.59 -9.55
C ALA A 156 -3.10 -11.14 -10.07
N GLY A 157 -2.40 -10.24 -9.37
CA GLY A 157 -2.25 -8.84 -9.79
C GLY A 157 -1.51 -8.70 -11.12
N TYR A 158 -0.49 -9.52 -11.35
CA TYR A 158 0.22 -9.55 -12.62
C TYR A 158 -0.67 -10.03 -13.77
N LYS A 159 -1.51 -11.05 -13.55
CA LYS A 159 -2.46 -11.51 -14.56
C LYS A 159 -3.45 -10.41 -14.97
N LEU A 160 -4.01 -9.71 -13.99
CA LEU A 160 -4.89 -8.57 -14.25
C LEU A 160 -4.16 -7.45 -15.01
N LEU A 161 -2.94 -7.16 -14.61
CA LEU A 161 -2.12 -6.14 -15.28
C LEU A 161 -1.81 -6.52 -16.73
N LYS A 162 -1.48 -7.78 -16.96
CA LYS A 162 -1.23 -8.32 -18.30
C LYS A 162 -2.45 -8.17 -19.22
N GLU A 163 -3.64 -8.47 -18.73
CA GLU A 163 -4.88 -8.27 -19.47
C GLU A 163 -5.11 -6.80 -19.81
N ARG A 164 -4.87 -5.90 -18.85
CA ARG A 164 -5.09 -4.46 -19.04
C ARG A 164 -4.10 -3.82 -19.99
N LEU A 165 -2.87 -4.26 -19.97
CA LEU A 165 -1.82 -3.75 -20.86
C LEU A 165 -1.74 -4.49 -22.19
N SER A 166 -2.57 -5.51 -22.40
CA SER A 166 -2.60 -6.35 -23.61
C SER A 166 -1.24 -6.97 -23.96
N LEU A 167 -0.55 -7.47 -22.94
CA LEU A 167 0.78 -8.10 -23.05
C LEU A 167 0.69 -9.59 -23.39
#